data_c49cfa774da42b9ba7ad378c207e851c
#
_entry.id   c49cfa774da42b9ba7ad378c207e851c
#
_cell.length_a   1.000
_cell.length_b   1.000
_cell.length_c   1.000
_cell.angle_alpha   90.00
_cell.angle_beta   90.00
_cell.angle_gamma   90.00
#
_symmetry.space_group_name_H-M   'P 1'
#
loop_
_entity.id
_entity.type
_entity.pdbx_description
1 polymer ?
#
loop_
_entity_poly.entity_id
_entity_poly.type
_entity_poly.pdbx_seq_one_letter_code
_entity_poly.pdbx_strand_id
1 'polypeptide(L)'
;MVEFAPMLIHGVELVVHPDHRGLFDGLRSPSQVISRWGASVPTSERRSAVAELKLPQGHYFLKVYGYSGLWRLRTLFIASRALREYRNLLRLGDLGFSVPQPVAAGQARTLGFVSESFVMTRAIENPVPVWTYVYDAAKAPFPFPGHDDRRRLIGEFARTLRKAHDEKFFIHTLRSKNVLLTKDGGRYAIHIIDVPFAGILRWKFLPRAGRIRDLASLLKWARVLLTRTERMRFARIYGASHDLLRQAQAYQERHYP
;
A
#
# COMPACT_ATOMS: atom_id res chain seq x y z
N MET A 1 -3.49 -17.61 4.37
CA MET A 1 -2.34 -18.42 4.80
C MET A 1 -1.21 -17.44 5.06
N VAL A 2 -0.63 -17.43 6.28
CA VAL A 2 0.74 -16.97 6.39
C VAL A 2 1.50 -18.07 5.68
N GLU A 3 1.86 -17.87 4.41
CA GLU A 3 2.84 -18.73 3.77
C GLU A 3 4.13 -18.54 4.56
N PHE A 4 4.44 -19.52 5.39
CA PHE A 4 5.79 -19.66 5.88
C PHE A 4 6.66 -19.86 4.62
N ALA A 5 7.40 -18.83 4.24
CA ALA A 5 8.43 -19.00 3.24
C ALA A 5 9.32 -20.16 3.73
N PRO A 6 9.66 -21.15 2.86
CA PRO A 6 10.58 -22.19 3.27
C PRO A 6 11.80 -21.53 3.90
N MET A 7 12.29 -22.07 4.99
CA MET A 7 13.44 -21.54 5.74
C MET A 7 14.71 -21.73 4.90
N LEU A 8 14.88 -20.87 3.90
CA LEU A 8 16.09 -20.83 3.07
C LEU A 8 17.20 -20.22 3.94
N ILE A 9 18.15 -21.01 4.35
CA ILE A 9 19.33 -20.55 5.13
C ILE A 9 20.12 -19.54 4.29
N HIS A 10 20.26 -19.81 3.00
CA HIS A 10 20.80 -18.90 1.98
C HIS A 10 19.91 -19.00 0.74
N GLY A 11 19.57 -17.87 0.17
CA GLY A 11 18.74 -17.88 -1.04
C GLY A 11 18.38 -16.50 -1.56
N VAL A 12 18.11 -16.48 -2.85
CA VAL A 12 17.61 -15.32 -3.59
C VAL A 12 16.23 -15.66 -4.15
N GLU A 13 15.29 -14.77 -3.91
CA GLU A 13 13.97 -14.82 -4.54
C GLU A 13 13.80 -13.52 -5.34
N LEU A 14 13.54 -13.67 -6.63
CA LEU A 14 13.24 -12.57 -7.55
C LEU A 14 11.97 -12.92 -8.32
N VAL A 15 10.95 -12.08 -8.17
CA VAL A 15 9.68 -12.20 -8.87
C VAL A 15 9.54 -11.02 -9.81
N VAL A 16 9.28 -11.28 -11.08
CA VAL A 16 9.10 -10.25 -12.11
C VAL A 16 7.76 -10.48 -12.79
N HIS A 17 6.98 -9.41 -12.94
CA HIS A 17 5.73 -9.46 -13.71
C HIS A 17 6.03 -9.83 -15.16
N PRO A 18 5.24 -10.71 -15.80
CA PRO A 18 5.51 -11.21 -17.15
C PRO A 18 5.79 -10.12 -18.19
N ASP A 19 5.03 -9.03 -18.16
CA ASP A 19 5.12 -7.91 -19.11
C ASP A 19 6.43 -7.10 -18.99
N HIS A 20 7.18 -7.31 -17.91
CA HIS A 20 8.40 -6.54 -17.61
C HIS A 20 9.67 -7.40 -17.56
N ARG A 21 9.61 -8.65 -18.02
CA ARG A 21 10.76 -9.58 -17.98
C ARG A 21 12.00 -9.01 -18.64
N GLY A 22 11.86 -8.43 -19.84
CA GLY A 22 13.00 -7.85 -20.57
C GLY A 22 13.73 -6.75 -19.83
N LEU A 23 13.09 -6.05 -18.86
CA LEU A 23 13.74 -5.03 -18.03
C LEU A 23 14.76 -5.65 -17.07
N PHE A 24 14.56 -6.92 -16.69
CA PHE A 24 15.36 -7.66 -15.71
C PHE A 24 16.28 -8.72 -16.35
N ASP A 25 16.43 -8.72 -17.67
CA ASP A 25 17.30 -9.68 -18.36
C ASP A 25 18.74 -9.60 -17.82
N GLY A 26 19.28 -10.76 -17.46
CA GLY A 26 20.60 -10.89 -16.86
C GLY A 26 20.67 -10.57 -15.36
N LEU A 27 19.60 -10.07 -14.73
CA LEU A 27 19.56 -9.78 -13.30
C LEU A 27 19.02 -10.98 -12.53
N ARG A 28 19.79 -11.48 -11.56
CA ARG A 28 19.47 -12.70 -10.80
C ARG A 28 19.38 -12.45 -9.28
N SER A 29 19.69 -11.24 -8.81
CA SER A 29 19.69 -10.93 -7.38
C SER A 29 19.20 -9.52 -7.10
N PRO A 30 18.66 -9.25 -5.88
CA PRO A 30 18.31 -7.90 -5.45
C PRO A 30 19.48 -6.92 -5.53
N SER A 31 20.69 -7.35 -5.14
CA SER A 31 21.89 -6.50 -5.21
C SER A 31 22.16 -6.02 -6.63
N GLN A 32 22.04 -6.89 -7.63
CA GLN A 32 22.22 -6.51 -9.02
C GLN A 32 21.18 -5.50 -9.49
N VAL A 33 19.91 -5.68 -9.07
CA VAL A 33 18.82 -4.75 -9.35
C VAL A 33 19.07 -3.39 -8.72
N ILE A 34 19.44 -3.37 -7.43
CA ILE A 34 19.71 -2.14 -6.67
C ILE A 34 20.90 -1.40 -7.28
N SER A 35 21.99 -2.10 -7.60
CA SER A 35 23.19 -1.52 -8.19
C SER A 35 22.94 -0.98 -9.59
N ARG A 36 22.20 -1.72 -10.44
CA ARG A 36 21.91 -1.30 -11.83
C ARG A 36 21.24 0.07 -11.89
N TRP A 37 20.36 0.36 -10.93
CA TRP A 37 19.61 1.62 -10.92
C TRP A 37 20.08 2.59 -9.83
N GLY A 38 21.23 2.36 -9.22
CA GLY A 38 21.89 3.31 -8.31
C GLY A 38 21.10 3.61 -7.04
N ALA A 39 20.21 2.69 -6.63
CA ALA A 39 19.43 2.88 -5.41
C ALA A 39 20.31 2.62 -4.17
N SER A 40 20.12 3.43 -3.12
CA SER A 40 20.82 3.24 -1.85
C SER A 40 20.06 2.25 -0.96
N VAL A 41 20.81 1.38 -0.25
CA VAL A 41 20.23 0.52 0.79
C VAL A 41 20.15 1.30 2.09
N PRO A 42 18.97 1.47 2.70
CA PRO A 42 18.85 2.17 3.96
C PRO A 42 19.57 1.45 5.10
N THR A 43 20.30 2.18 5.91
CA THR A 43 21.02 1.66 7.08
C THR A 43 20.10 1.35 8.27
N SER A 44 18.82 1.78 8.22
CA SER A 44 17.85 1.63 9.30
C SER A 44 16.63 0.81 8.84
N GLU A 45 16.18 -0.14 9.67
CA GLU A 45 14.99 -0.98 9.44
C GLU A 45 13.69 -0.25 9.22
N ARG A 46 13.56 0.93 9.83
CA ARG A 46 12.35 1.74 9.74
C ARG A 46 12.30 2.58 8.47
N ARG A 47 13.39 2.60 7.70
CA ARG A 47 13.51 3.41 6.50
C ARG A 47 13.49 2.55 5.25
N SER A 48 12.82 3.05 4.26
CA SER A 48 12.97 2.62 2.88
C SER A 48 13.55 3.79 2.10
N ALA A 49 14.45 3.49 1.16
CA ALA A 49 14.86 4.44 0.14
C ALA A 49 13.96 4.22 -1.09
N VAL A 50 13.60 5.30 -1.76
CA VAL A 50 12.82 5.26 -3.00
C VAL A 50 13.60 6.01 -4.06
N ALA A 51 13.89 5.33 -5.17
CA ALA A 51 14.48 5.92 -6.36
C ALA A 51 13.41 6.02 -7.45
N GLU A 52 13.32 7.18 -8.08
CA GLU A 52 12.52 7.42 -9.27
C GLU A 52 13.35 7.06 -10.50
N LEU A 53 12.79 6.24 -11.39
CA LEU A 53 13.45 5.72 -12.57
C LEU A 53 12.66 6.10 -13.81
N LYS A 54 13.25 6.92 -14.66
CA LYS A 54 12.72 7.26 -15.98
C LYS A 54 13.49 6.46 -17.03
N LEU A 55 12.90 5.36 -17.48
CA LEU A 55 13.49 4.43 -18.44
C LEU A 55 12.76 4.54 -19.79
N PRO A 56 13.37 4.09 -20.90
CA PRO A 56 12.70 4.09 -22.20
C PRO A 56 11.36 3.34 -22.21
N GLN A 57 11.23 2.31 -21.37
CA GLN A 57 10.03 1.47 -21.23
C GLN A 57 8.96 2.10 -20.32
N GLY A 58 9.25 3.22 -19.66
CA GLY A 58 8.30 3.93 -18.80
C GLY A 58 8.90 4.50 -17.52
N HIS A 59 8.04 5.00 -16.69
CA HIS A 59 8.36 5.64 -15.43
C HIS A 59 8.07 4.67 -14.26
N TYR A 60 9.04 4.50 -13.35
CA TYR A 60 8.98 3.52 -12.28
C TYR A 60 9.48 4.09 -10.95
N PHE A 61 9.07 3.46 -9.85
CA PHE A 61 9.63 3.68 -8.52
C PHE A 61 10.26 2.39 -8.02
N LEU A 62 11.53 2.44 -7.65
CA LEU A 62 12.27 1.37 -6.99
C LEU A 62 12.38 1.69 -5.50
N LYS A 63 11.75 0.87 -4.67
CA LYS A 63 11.75 1.01 -3.22
C LYS A 63 12.59 -0.09 -2.60
N VAL A 64 13.65 0.29 -1.91
CA VAL A 64 14.59 -0.62 -1.22
C VAL A 64 14.32 -0.56 0.28
N TYR A 65 14.29 -1.74 0.92
CA TYR A 65 14.06 -1.86 2.35
C TYR A 65 15.33 -2.27 3.08
N GLY A 66 15.66 -1.53 4.15
CA GLY A 66 16.72 -1.88 5.08
C GLY A 66 16.25 -2.81 6.20
N TYR A 67 17.15 -3.65 6.70
CA TYR A 67 16.92 -4.59 7.80
C TYR A 67 18.10 -4.55 8.78
N SER A 68 17.87 -4.10 10.01
CA SER A 68 18.88 -4.02 11.07
C SER A 68 18.28 -4.36 12.44
N GLY A 69 19.13 -4.69 13.41
CA GLY A 69 18.74 -4.91 14.80
C GLY A 69 17.84 -6.13 15.03
N LEU A 70 17.12 -6.14 16.15
CA LEU A 70 16.26 -7.25 16.60
C LEU A 70 15.06 -7.51 15.65
N TRP A 71 14.63 -6.51 14.89
CA TRP A 71 13.55 -6.69 13.92
C TRP A 71 13.93 -7.62 12.76
N ARG A 72 15.22 -7.79 12.49
CA ARG A 72 15.73 -8.75 11.52
C ARG A 72 15.36 -10.19 11.90
N LEU A 73 15.23 -10.50 13.19
CA LEU A 73 14.79 -11.82 13.67
C LEU A 73 13.42 -12.22 13.13
N ARG A 74 12.52 -11.27 12.94
CA ARG A 74 11.17 -11.54 12.36
C ARG A 74 11.25 -12.05 10.93
N THR A 75 12.30 -11.68 10.20
CA THR A 75 12.45 -12.09 8.80
C THR A 75 12.78 -13.58 8.66
N LEU A 76 13.19 -14.27 9.72
CA LEU A 76 13.34 -15.73 9.72
C LEU A 76 12.04 -16.45 9.33
N PHE A 77 10.91 -15.92 9.77
CA PHE A 77 9.62 -16.60 9.68
C PHE A 77 8.67 -15.96 8.65
N ILE A 78 8.98 -14.76 8.19
CA ILE A 78 8.09 -14.02 7.27
C ILE A 78 8.85 -13.51 6.06
N ALA A 79 8.15 -13.39 4.93
CA ALA A 79 8.67 -12.77 3.72
C ALA A 79 9.06 -11.31 3.96
N SER A 80 10.01 -10.79 3.18
CA SER A 80 10.42 -9.39 3.22
C SER A 80 9.23 -8.44 3.04
N ARG A 81 9.40 -7.19 3.47
CA ARG A 81 8.40 -6.14 3.21
C ARG A 81 8.15 -5.96 1.72
N ALA A 82 9.19 -6.04 0.91
CA ALA A 82 9.12 -5.90 -0.53
C ALA A 82 8.25 -6.97 -1.19
N LEU A 83 8.48 -8.26 -0.90
CA LEU A 83 7.67 -9.34 -1.44
C LEU A 83 6.22 -9.27 -0.96
N ARG A 84 6.00 -8.89 0.30
CA ARG A 84 4.64 -8.70 0.82
C ARG A 84 3.94 -7.53 0.12
N GLU A 85 4.62 -6.39 -0.08
CA GLU A 85 4.06 -5.26 -0.81
C GLU A 85 3.69 -5.63 -2.23
N TYR A 86 4.56 -6.33 -2.95
CA TYR A 86 4.29 -6.84 -4.30
C TYR A 86 3.03 -7.72 -4.35
N ARG A 87 2.95 -8.74 -3.49
CA ARG A 87 1.80 -9.65 -3.41
C ARG A 87 0.51 -8.93 -3.01
N ASN A 88 0.61 -7.97 -2.08
CA ASN A 88 -0.52 -7.18 -1.62
C ASN A 88 -1.04 -6.23 -2.69
N LEU A 89 -0.16 -5.62 -3.51
CA LEU A 89 -0.58 -4.80 -4.65
C LEU A 89 -1.33 -5.64 -5.68
N LEU A 90 -0.83 -6.83 -6.03
CA LEU A 90 -1.55 -7.76 -6.91
C LEU A 90 -2.93 -8.07 -6.32
N ARG A 91 -3.00 -8.46 -5.05
CA ARG A 91 -4.25 -8.83 -4.39
C ARG A 91 -5.24 -7.66 -4.32
N LEU A 92 -4.78 -6.45 -4.08
CA LEU A 92 -5.63 -5.26 -4.09
C LEU A 92 -6.18 -4.98 -5.49
N GLY A 93 -5.38 -5.16 -6.54
CA GLY A 93 -5.84 -5.08 -7.92
C GLY A 93 -6.96 -6.08 -8.21
N ASP A 94 -6.81 -7.35 -7.81
CA ASP A 94 -7.84 -8.40 -7.96
C ASP A 94 -9.13 -8.07 -7.20
N LEU A 95 -9.01 -7.38 -6.06
CA LEU A 95 -10.15 -6.91 -5.27
C LEU A 95 -10.88 -5.72 -5.93
N GLY A 96 -10.24 -5.07 -6.91
CA GLY A 96 -10.80 -3.93 -7.65
C GLY A 96 -10.32 -2.55 -7.15
N PHE A 97 -9.27 -2.49 -6.34
CA PHE A 97 -8.63 -1.22 -6.03
C PHE A 97 -7.71 -0.77 -7.17
N SER A 98 -7.67 0.52 -7.43
CA SER A 98 -6.59 1.08 -8.22
C SER A 98 -5.32 1.16 -7.37
N VAL A 99 -4.25 0.55 -7.88
CA VAL A 99 -2.93 0.50 -7.25
C VAL A 99 -1.86 0.71 -8.32
N PRO A 100 -0.62 1.13 -7.97
CA PRO A 100 0.48 1.12 -8.92
C PRO A 100 0.72 -0.33 -9.38
N GLN A 101 0.93 -0.52 -10.68
CA GLN A 101 1.24 -1.85 -11.23
C GLN A 101 2.55 -2.37 -10.62
N PRO A 102 2.54 -3.51 -9.93
CA PRO A 102 3.77 -4.12 -9.43
C PRO A 102 4.56 -4.71 -10.59
N VAL A 103 5.84 -4.34 -10.70
CA VAL A 103 6.75 -4.71 -11.79
C VAL A 103 7.63 -5.87 -11.37
N ALA A 104 8.30 -5.73 -10.23
CA ALA A 104 9.16 -6.78 -9.68
C ALA A 104 9.32 -6.61 -8.18
N ALA A 105 9.68 -7.69 -7.51
CA ALA A 105 10.16 -7.66 -6.14
C ALA A 105 11.21 -8.76 -5.92
N GLY A 106 12.13 -8.52 -4.99
CA GLY A 106 13.13 -9.50 -4.65
C GLY A 106 13.57 -9.41 -3.20
N GLN A 107 14.10 -10.53 -2.71
CA GLN A 107 14.78 -10.60 -1.42
C GLN A 107 16.02 -11.49 -1.52
N ALA A 108 17.07 -11.15 -0.79
CA ALA A 108 18.18 -12.02 -0.51
C ALA A 108 18.19 -12.39 0.98
N ARG A 109 18.60 -13.62 1.30
CA ARG A 109 18.73 -14.11 2.67
C ARG A 109 20.14 -14.60 2.94
N THR A 110 20.63 -14.27 4.14
CA THR A 110 21.90 -14.75 4.68
C THR A 110 21.65 -15.29 6.07
N LEU A 111 22.00 -16.55 6.33
CA LEU A 111 21.70 -17.26 7.58
C LEU A 111 20.20 -17.20 7.95
N GLY A 112 19.34 -17.35 6.97
CA GLY A 112 17.89 -17.29 7.15
C GLY A 112 17.29 -15.87 7.25
N PHE A 113 18.09 -14.84 7.52
CA PHE A 113 17.65 -13.46 7.66
C PHE A 113 17.59 -12.76 6.29
N VAL A 114 16.61 -11.92 6.10
CA VAL A 114 16.61 -11.03 4.93
C VAL A 114 17.75 -10.02 5.09
N SER A 115 18.64 -9.99 4.11
CA SER A 115 19.75 -9.04 4.01
C SER A 115 19.39 -7.84 3.16
N GLU A 116 18.69 -8.08 2.05
CA GLU A 116 18.30 -7.06 1.08
C GLU A 116 16.91 -7.37 0.53
N SER A 117 16.14 -6.35 0.25
CA SER A 117 14.92 -6.51 -0.54
C SER A 117 14.50 -5.22 -1.24
N PHE A 118 13.86 -5.38 -2.39
CA PHE A 118 13.29 -4.27 -3.14
C PHE A 118 11.91 -4.62 -3.69
N VAL A 119 11.11 -3.61 -3.95
CA VAL A 119 9.91 -3.68 -4.80
C VAL A 119 9.98 -2.56 -5.83
N MET A 120 9.64 -2.89 -7.07
CA MET A 120 9.53 -1.95 -8.17
C MET A 120 8.08 -1.88 -8.64
N THR A 121 7.58 -0.67 -8.81
CA THR A 121 6.23 -0.40 -9.31
C THR A 121 6.27 0.59 -10.45
N ARG A 122 5.34 0.49 -11.39
CA ARG A 122 5.12 1.54 -12.39
C ARG A 122 4.58 2.79 -11.71
N ALA A 123 5.07 3.94 -12.11
CA ALA A 123 4.58 5.21 -11.59
C ALA A 123 3.10 5.42 -11.98
N ILE A 124 2.35 5.99 -11.07
CA ILE A 124 1.04 6.57 -11.37
C ILE A 124 1.30 7.96 -11.96
N GLU A 125 0.60 8.31 -13.03
CA GLU A 125 0.78 9.60 -13.68
C GLU A 125 0.07 10.72 -12.91
N ASN A 126 0.79 11.83 -12.70
CA ASN A 126 0.29 13.05 -12.04
C ASN A 126 -0.50 12.81 -10.74
N PRO A 127 -0.01 11.98 -9.80
CA PRO A 127 -0.74 11.67 -8.60
C PRO A 127 -0.60 12.79 -7.58
N VAL A 128 -1.69 13.09 -6.86
CA VAL A 128 -1.69 14.02 -5.73
C VAL A 128 -2.07 13.26 -4.47
N PRO A 129 -1.19 13.19 -3.45
CA PRO A 129 -1.56 12.60 -2.18
C PRO A 129 -2.75 13.32 -1.55
N VAL A 130 -3.71 12.59 -1.00
CA VAL A 130 -4.84 13.16 -0.27
C VAL A 130 -4.36 14.04 0.88
N TRP A 131 -3.18 13.75 1.43
CA TRP A 131 -2.47 14.58 2.40
C TRP A 131 -2.33 16.04 1.96
N THR A 132 -2.05 16.28 0.66
CA THR A 132 -1.92 17.63 0.10
C THR A 132 -3.22 18.44 0.26
N TYR A 133 -4.38 17.82 0.00
CA TYR A 133 -5.66 18.50 0.19
C TYR A 133 -6.03 18.73 1.66
N VAL A 134 -5.49 17.91 2.56
CA VAL A 134 -5.74 18.05 4.01
C VAL A 134 -4.94 19.19 4.62
N TYR A 135 -3.68 19.38 4.19
CA TYR A 135 -2.73 20.27 4.88
C TYR A 135 -2.25 21.45 4.03
N ASP A 136 -2.29 21.34 2.70
CA ASP A 136 -1.74 22.36 1.79
C ASP A 136 -2.44 22.35 0.42
N ALA A 137 -3.76 22.53 0.44
CA ALA A 137 -4.60 22.44 -0.75
C ALA A 137 -4.16 23.40 -1.88
N ALA A 138 -3.50 24.49 -1.56
CA ALA A 138 -3.00 25.45 -2.54
C ALA A 138 -1.90 24.88 -3.45
N LYS A 139 -1.19 23.85 -2.98
CA LYS A 139 -0.16 23.14 -3.78
C LYS A 139 -0.71 22.03 -4.67
N ALA A 140 -2.01 21.73 -4.59
CA ALA A 140 -2.60 20.69 -5.44
C ALA A 140 -2.71 21.21 -6.89
N PRO A 141 -2.22 20.46 -7.89
CA PRO A 141 -2.24 20.88 -9.30
C PRO A 141 -3.65 20.86 -9.92
N PHE A 142 -4.61 20.27 -9.23
CA PHE A 142 -6.03 20.28 -9.60
C PHE A 142 -6.91 20.34 -8.35
N PRO A 143 -8.14 20.85 -8.45
CA PRO A 143 -9.03 20.98 -7.29
C PRO A 143 -9.43 19.63 -6.73
N PHE A 144 -9.78 19.60 -5.44
CA PHE A 144 -10.40 18.42 -4.84
C PHE A 144 -11.71 18.09 -5.57
N PRO A 145 -12.07 16.79 -5.73
CA PRO A 145 -13.25 16.37 -6.49
C PRO A 145 -14.53 17.11 -6.09
N GLY A 146 -15.34 17.53 -7.08
CA GLY A 146 -16.66 18.11 -6.89
C GLY A 146 -17.66 17.12 -6.26
N HIS A 147 -18.86 17.58 -5.95
CA HIS A 147 -19.87 16.79 -5.25
C HIS A 147 -20.18 15.45 -5.94
N ASP A 148 -20.38 15.44 -7.26
CA ASP A 148 -20.76 14.23 -7.99
C ASP A 148 -19.59 13.25 -8.11
N ASP A 149 -18.38 13.74 -8.34
CA ASP A 149 -17.17 12.91 -8.31
C ASP A 149 -16.96 12.28 -6.94
N ARG A 150 -17.09 13.07 -5.85
CA ARG A 150 -17.00 12.52 -4.49
C ARG A 150 -18.05 11.47 -4.23
N ARG A 151 -19.29 11.71 -4.69
CA ARG A 151 -20.39 10.73 -4.55
C ARG A 151 -20.06 9.41 -5.22
N ARG A 152 -19.51 9.45 -6.43
CA ARG A 152 -19.07 8.27 -7.18
C ARG A 152 -17.89 7.58 -6.48
N LEU A 153 -16.81 8.32 -6.19
CA LEU A 153 -15.59 7.81 -5.56
C LEU A 153 -15.86 7.16 -4.19
N ILE A 154 -16.68 7.80 -3.36
CA ILE A 154 -17.10 7.28 -2.05
C ILE A 154 -17.84 5.96 -2.23
N GLY A 155 -18.74 5.87 -3.22
CA GLY A 155 -19.50 4.66 -3.50
C GLY A 155 -18.61 3.50 -3.97
N GLU A 156 -17.72 3.77 -4.91
CA GLU A 156 -16.76 2.79 -5.44
C GLU A 156 -15.85 2.28 -4.33
N PHE A 157 -15.20 3.21 -3.62
CA PHE A 157 -14.26 2.88 -2.56
C PHE A 157 -14.90 2.11 -1.39
N ALA A 158 -16.11 2.51 -0.97
CA ALA A 158 -16.83 1.83 0.11
C ALA A 158 -17.18 0.38 -0.24
N ARG A 159 -17.65 0.12 -1.48
CA ARG A 159 -17.96 -1.25 -1.95
C ARG A 159 -16.70 -2.11 -2.03
N THR A 160 -15.63 -1.57 -2.61
CA THR A 160 -14.35 -2.29 -2.75
C THR A 160 -13.73 -2.61 -1.39
N LEU A 161 -13.74 -1.65 -0.45
CA LEU A 161 -13.24 -1.87 0.90
C LEU A 161 -14.08 -2.89 1.67
N ARG A 162 -15.42 -2.86 1.50
CA ARG A 162 -16.29 -3.88 2.08
C ARG A 162 -15.92 -5.28 1.56
N LYS A 163 -15.79 -5.44 0.23
CA LYS A 163 -15.39 -6.71 -0.41
C LYS A 163 -14.07 -7.23 0.17
N ALA A 164 -13.04 -6.37 0.26
CA ALA A 164 -11.76 -6.75 0.85
C ALA A 164 -11.91 -7.23 2.30
N HIS A 165 -12.66 -6.49 3.10
CA HIS A 165 -12.89 -6.86 4.51
C HIS A 165 -13.77 -8.10 4.69
N ASP A 166 -14.70 -8.38 3.79
CA ASP A 166 -15.49 -9.62 3.80
C ASP A 166 -14.61 -10.83 3.46
N GLU A 167 -13.59 -10.65 2.61
CA GLU A 167 -12.54 -11.63 2.34
C GLU A 167 -11.43 -11.65 3.42
N LYS A 168 -11.62 -10.93 4.52
CA LYS A 168 -10.68 -10.82 5.66
C LYS A 168 -9.32 -10.22 5.27
N PHE A 169 -9.26 -9.47 4.18
CA PHE A 169 -8.07 -8.74 3.76
C PHE A 169 -8.13 -7.29 4.26
N PHE A 170 -7.12 -6.86 5.01
CA PHE A 170 -7.04 -5.54 5.66
C PHE A 170 -5.81 -4.79 5.19
N ILE A 171 -5.95 -3.48 4.98
CA ILE A 171 -4.91 -2.65 4.35
C ILE A 171 -3.96 -2.09 5.39
N HIS A 172 -4.45 -1.70 6.57
CA HIS A 172 -3.70 -1.15 7.72
C HIS A 172 -2.94 0.16 7.48
N THR A 173 -2.90 0.65 6.24
CA THR A 173 -2.11 1.83 5.83
C THR A 173 -2.93 2.86 5.06
N LEU A 174 -4.25 2.94 5.27
CA LEU A 174 -5.15 3.92 4.63
C LEU A 174 -4.98 5.36 5.17
N ARG A 175 -3.72 5.79 5.29
CA ARG A 175 -3.36 7.16 5.70
C ARG A 175 -3.45 8.10 4.50
N SER A 176 -3.72 9.38 4.74
CA SER A 176 -3.85 10.40 3.68
C SER A 176 -2.66 10.47 2.72
N LYS A 177 -1.43 10.19 3.20
CA LYS A 177 -0.22 10.15 2.36
C LYS A 177 -0.12 8.91 1.45
N ASN A 178 -0.84 7.83 1.78
CA ASN A 178 -0.82 6.56 1.06
C ASN A 178 -2.05 6.40 0.16
N VAL A 179 -2.93 7.40 0.13
CA VAL A 179 -4.07 7.49 -0.77
C VAL A 179 -3.81 8.64 -1.73
N LEU A 180 -3.76 8.33 -3.01
CA LEU A 180 -3.48 9.29 -4.06
C LEU A 180 -4.75 9.55 -4.87
N LEU A 181 -4.89 10.77 -5.34
CA LEU A 181 -5.88 11.16 -6.34
C LEU A 181 -5.18 11.44 -7.67
N THR A 182 -5.79 11.00 -8.75
CA THR A 182 -5.44 11.43 -10.12
C THR A 182 -6.65 12.06 -10.76
N LYS A 183 -6.40 12.89 -11.77
CA LYS A 183 -7.43 13.46 -12.63
C LYS A 183 -6.98 13.32 -14.08
N ASP A 184 -7.72 12.51 -14.84
CA ASP A 184 -7.47 12.29 -16.27
C ASP A 184 -8.76 12.47 -17.06
N GLY A 185 -8.69 13.25 -18.16
CA GLY A 185 -9.87 13.56 -18.98
C GLY A 185 -11.06 14.10 -18.17
N GLY A 186 -10.81 14.82 -17.07
CA GLY A 186 -11.85 15.30 -16.15
C GLY A 186 -12.33 14.26 -15.11
N ARG A 187 -11.94 13.00 -15.22
CA ARG A 187 -12.33 11.92 -14.32
C ARG A 187 -11.33 11.72 -13.20
N TYR A 188 -11.82 11.68 -11.97
CA TYR A 188 -11.01 11.40 -10.79
C TYR A 188 -10.94 9.90 -10.49
N ALA A 189 -9.76 9.45 -10.01
CA ALA A 189 -9.55 8.10 -9.49
C ALA A 189 -8.78 8.14 -8.15
N ILE A 190 -9.04 7.12 -7.31
CA ILE A 190 -8.34 6.93 -6.02
C ILE A 190 -7.39 5.74 -6.17
N HIS A 191 -6.13 5.93 -5.79
CA HIS A 191 -5.12 4.87 -5.78
C HIS A 191 -4.59 4.66 -4.36
N ILE A 192 -4.26 3.40 -4.04
CA ILE A 192 -3.64 3.03 -2.76
C ILE A 192 -2.21 2.61 -3.00
N ILE A 193 -1.29 3.16 -2.20
CA ILE A 193 0.14 2.83 -2.24
C ILE A 193 0.65 2.41 -0.85
N ASP A 194 1.87 1.89 -0.80
CA ASP A 194 2.60 1.58 0.45
C ASP A 194 1.86 0.58 1.35
N VAL A 195 1.70 -0.65 0.85
CA VAL A 195 0.88 -1.70 1.48
C VAL A 195 1.67 -2.92 2.00
N PRO A 196 2.89 -2.79 2.56
CA PRO A 196 3.68 -3.93 3.02
C PRO A 196 3.07 -4.65 4.22
N PHE A 197 2.12 -4.01 4.90
CA PHE A 197 1.45 -4.53 6.09
C PHE A 197 0.03 -5.02 5.84
N ALA A 198 -0.51 -4.84 4.62
CA ALA A 198 -1.78 -5.42 4.25
C ALA A 198 -1.72 -6.95 4.29
N GLY A 199 -2.86 -7.58 4.47
CA GLY A 199 -2.91 -9.04 4.47
C GLY A 199 -4.18 -9.63 5.06
N ILE A 200 -4.24 -10.96 5.01
CA ILE A 200 -5.36 -11.76 5.51
C ILE A 200 -5.19 -12.01 7.00
N LEU A 201 -6.19 -11.65 7.80
CA LEU A 201 -6.25 -11.97 9.22
C LEU A 201 -7.27 -13.10 9.45
N ARG A 202 -6.78 -14.30 9.81
CA ARG A 202 -7.62 -15.52 9.94
C ARG A 202 -8.15 -15.82 11.35
N TRP A 203 -7.61 -15.21 12.40
CA TRP A 203 -8.06 -15.46 13.77
C TRP A 203 -9.39 -14.78 14.03
N LYS A 204 -10.31 -15.49 14.72
CA LYS A 204 -11.72 -15.08 14.89
C LYS A 204 -11.94 -13.62 15.32
N PHE A 205 -11.08 -13.05 16.18
CA PHE A 205 -11.20 -11.68 16.70
C PHE A 205 -10.47 -10.61 15.85
N LEU A 206 -9.49 -11.00 15.04
CA LEU A 206 -8.66 -10.08 14.28
C LEU A 206 -9.38 -9.37 13.11
N PRO A 207 -10.38 -9.98 12.42
CA PRO A 207 -11.10 -9.29 11.35
C PRO A 207 -11.81 -8.03 11.82
N ARG A 208 -12.41 -8.06 13.03
CA ARG A 208 -13.06 -6.86 13.58
C ARG A 208 -12.03 -5.76 13.88
N ALA A 209 -10.91 -6.12 14.50
CA ALA A 209 -9.82 -5.18 14.77
C ALA A 209 -9.22 -4.60 13.48
N GLY A 210 -9.09 -5.41 12.41
CA GLY A 210 -8.67 -4.96 11.10
C GLY A 210 -9.62 -3.91 10.50
N ARG A 211 -10.94 -4.16 10.52
CA ARG A 211 -11.96 -3.20 10.08
C ARG A 211 -11.87 -1.88 10.86
N ILE A 212 -11.77 -1.96 12.19
CA ILE A 212 -11.66 -0.79 13.08
C ILE A 212 -10.44 0.05 12.68
N ARG A 213 -9.27 -0.57 12.47
CA ARG A 213 -8.03 0.13 12.10
C ARG A 213 -8.12 0.82 10.76
N ASP A 214 -8.65 0.15 9.74
CA ASP A 214 -8.78 0.73 8.40
C ASP A 214 -9.79 1.88 8.40
N LEU A 215 -10.96 1.71 9.03
CA LEU A 215 -11.96 2.75 9.16
C LEU A 215 -11.46 3.95 9.99
N ALA A 216 -10.73 3.70 11.07
CA ALA A 216 -10.12 4.76 11.89
C ALA A 216 -9.08 5.57 11.11
N SER A 217 -8.25 4.89 10.31
CA SER A 217 -7.27 5.54 9.47
C SER A 217 -7.91 6.44 8.40
N LEU A 218 -9.01 5.96 7.79
CA LEU A 218 -9.82 6.76 6.86
C LEU A 218 -10.49 7.94 7.55
N LEU A 219 -11.08 7.73 8.72
CA LEU A 219 -11.86 8.73 9.44
C LEU A 219 -11.02 9.97 9.77
N LYS A 220 -9.73 9.81 10.07
CA LYS A 220 -8.83 10.92 10.39
C LYS A 220 -8.87 12.02 9.32
N TRP A 221 -8.68 11.67 8.06
CA TRP A 221 -8.64 12.66 6.99
C TRP A 221 -10.00 12.90 6.31
N ALA A 222 -10.91 11.91 6.37
CA ALA A 222 -12.26 12.08 5.85
C ALA A 222 -13.08 13.12 6.62
N ARG A 223 -12.79 13.36 7.90
CA ARG A 223 -13.41 14.43 8.69
C ARG A 223 -13.07 15.82 8.17
N VAL A 224 -11.89 15.99 7.60
CA VAL A 224 -11.43 17.27 7.05
C VAL A 224 -12.00 17.53 5.66
N LEU A 225 -12.03 16.49 4.82
CA LEU A 225 -12.32 16.63 3.38
C LEU A 225 -13.78 16.36 3.00
N LEU A 226 -14.51 15.60 3.84
CA LEU A 226 -15.85 15.14 3.52
C LEU A 226 -16.88 15.69 4.50
N THR A 227 -18.04 16.06 3.98
CA THR A 227 -19.20 16.44 4.77
C THR A 227 -19.71 15.28 5.63
N ARG A 228 -20.52 15.58 6.64
CA ARG A 228 -21.19 14.56 7.46
C ARG A 228 -22.04 13.61 6.60
N THR A 229 -22.78 14.16 5.64
CA THR A 229 -23.65 13.38 4.73
C THR A 229 -22.83 12.41 3.87
N GLU A 230 -21.68 12.83 3.36
CA GLU A 230 -20.79 11.99 2.55
C GLU A 230 -20.16 10.85 3.39
N ARG A 231 -19.75 11.14 4.64
CA ARG A 231 -19.27 10.10 5.56
C ARG A 231 -20.38 9.09 5.92
N MET A 232 -21.61 9.55 6.12
CA MET A 232 -22.76 8.67 6.37
C MET A 232 -23.11 7.83 5.14
N ARG A 233 -22.97 8.38 3.92
CA ARG A 233 -23.10 7.64 2.66
C ARG A 233 -22.08 6.51 2.58
N PHE A 234 -20.81 6.81 2.88
CA PHE A 234 -19.76 5.79 2.93
C PHE A 234 -20.14 4.68 3.91
N ALA A 235 -20.50 5.03 5.15
CA ALA A 235 -20.86 4.07 6.19
C ALA A 235 -22.02 3.16 5.77
N ARG A 236 -23.05 3.72 5.13
CA ARG A 236 -24.21 2.96 4.62
C ARG A 236 -23.81 1.99 3.52
N ILE A 237 -23.03 2.42 2.52
CA ILE A 237 -22.62 1.58 1.38
C ILE A 237 -21.65 0.49 1.87
N TYR A 238 -20.73 0.83 2.76
CA TYR A 238 -19.84 -0.12 3.40
C TYR A 238 -20.59 -1.13 4.29
N GLY A 239 -21.76 -0.78 4.82
CA GLY A 239 -22.54 -1.59 5.75
C GLY A 239 -21.98 -1.56 7.19
N ALA A 240 -21.43 -0.42 7.60
CA ALA A 240 -20.93 -0.27 8.96
C ALA A 240 -22.07 -0.20 9.99
N SER A 241 -22.01 -1.04 11.04
CA SER A 241 -22.89 -0.87 12.19
C SER A 241 -22.50 0.37 12.99
N HIS A 242 -23.46 0.91 13.74
CA HIS A 242 -23.21 2.03 14.65
C HIS A 242 -22.10 1.71 15.66
N ASP A 243 -22.07 0.49 16.19
CA ASP A 243 -21.03 0.04 17.11
C ASP A 243 -19.65 -0.02 16.47
N LEU A 244 -19.53 -0.50 15.23
CA LEU A 244 -18.27 -0.51 14.48
C LEU A 244 -17.74 0.92 14.26
N LEU A 245 -18.63 1.86 13.89
CA LEU A 245 -18.25 3.25 13.68
C LEU A 245 -17.79 3.93 14.97
N ARG A 246 -18.48 3.69 16.09
CA ARG A 246 -18.11 4.18 17.41
C ARG A 246 -16.72 3.68 17.83
N GLN A 247 -16.45 2.38 17.62
CA GLN A 247 -15.15 1.77 17.94
C GLN A 247 -14.03 2.33 17.01
N ALA A 248 -14.30 2.53 15.73
CA ALA A 248 -13.35 3.15 14.81
C ALA A 248 -13.03 4.59 15.19
N GLN A 249 -14.03 5.34 15.64
CA GLN A 249 -13.85 6.70 16.14
C GLN A 249 -13.01 6.72 17.42
N ALA A 250 -13.33 5.91 18.41
CA ALA A 250 -12.55 5.82 19.65
C ALA A 250 -11.10 5.36 19.40
N TYR A 251 -10.90 4.44 18.44
CA TYR A 251 -9.57 4.01 18.04
C TYR A 251 -8.79 5.17 17.36
N GLN A 252 -9.45 5.94 16.47
CA GLN A 252 -8.85 7.09 15.80
C GLN A 252 -8.39 8.15 16.80
N GLU A 253 -9.25 8.51 17.76
CA GLU A 253 -8.94 9.52 18.79
C GLU A 253 -7.75 9.11 19.68
N ARG A 254 -7.62 7.81 19.97
CA ARG A 254 -6.53 7.28 20.80
C ARG A 254 -5.20 7.12 20.05
N HIS A 255 -5.22 6.75 18.79
CA HIS A 255 -4.01 6.33 18.04
C HIS A 255 -3.62 7.27 16.90
N TYR A 256 -4.52 8.16 16.49
CA TYR A 256 -4.33 9.12 15.39
C TYR A 256 -4.85 10.50 15.78
N PRO A 257 -4.36 11.10 16.88
CA PRO A 257 -4.79 12.42 17.33
C PRO A 257 -4.58 13.52 16.27
#